data_777224d6df129cbe4f2ab7e61030418c
#
_entry.id   777224d6df129cbe4f2ab7e61030418c
#
_cell.length_a   1.000
_cell.length_b   1.000
_cell.length_c   1.000
_cell.angle_alpha   90.00
_cell.angle_beta   90.00
_cell.angle_gamma   90.00
#
_symmetry.space_group_name_H-M   'P 1'
#
loop_
_entity.id
_entity.type
_entity.pdbx_description
1 polymer ?
#
loop_
_entity_poly.entity_id
_entity_poly.type
_entity_poly.pdbx_seq_one_letter_code
_entity_poly.pdbx_strand_id
1 'polypeptide(L)'
;MKKITNRLIAKYNMYATKSDWVKYQFGKVHIIFAIITALAFGFVFGMDTERQTIPELLQAEHDKTVSETALYYSDAIEEYTEILHHYSGYISSANSVEKKYLRYMTKSALYAEIDRVDNFMQSFEEFGAAENPLYSELENYKTEIKNTISSGRYLYPYTDWDYEMLAFCIWHEAGSSFISMEEKMDVGCVVLNRQLQGGIGKQMIDPSIEDIINEGKNGGIVQYPYSTSEYYSVTIPEACYEAARRVLEREVVAPRNVLYQATFPQGEVYHSYYHPELGNTTYICYE
;
A
#
# COMPACT_ATOMS: atom_id res chain seq x y z
N MET A 1 31.67 20.21 3.43
CA MET A 1 31.03 19.03 2.82
C MET A 1 29.56 19.25 2.55
N LYS A 2 28.63 19.50 3.50
CA LYS A 2 27.20 19.80 3.25
C LYS A 2 26.91 20.76 2.09
N LYS A 3 27.73 21.79 1.87
CA LYS A 3 27.55 22.78 0.78
C LYS A 3 27.81 22.21 -0.63
N ILE A 4 28.66 21.19 -0.75
CA ILE A 4 29.00 20.57 -2.04
C ILE A 4 27.91 19.55 -2.40
N THR A 5 27.46 18.78 -1.43
CA THR A 5 26.38 17.80 -1.59
C THR A 5 25.07 18.49 -2.02
N ASN A 6 24.68 19.58 -1.35
CA ASN A 6 23.49 20.36 -1.70
C ASN A 6 23.58 21.00 -3.10
N ARG A 7 24.77 21.45 -3.53
CA ARG A 7 24.96 21.96 -4.91
C ARG A 7 24.90 20.88 -5.97
N LEU A 8 25.38 19.69 -5.68
CA LEU A 8 25.26 18.54 -6.57
C LEU A 8 23.79 18.12 -6.69
N ILE A 9 23.09 17.94 -5.59
CA ILE A 9 21.66 17.57 -5.57
C ILE A 9 20.83 18.63 -6.30
N ALA A 10 20.99 19.91 -6.02
CA ALA A 10 20.24 20.99 -6.69
C ALA A 10 20.47 21.02 -8.22
N LYS A 11 21.68 20.71 -8.68
CA LYS A 11 21.99 20.66 -10.12
C LYS A 11 21.37 19.44 -10.83
N TYR A 12 21.06 18.38 -10.07
CA TYR A 12 20.47 17.15 -10.58
C TYR A 12 18.96 17.22 -10.68
N ASN A 13 18.31 17.93 -9.76
CA ASN A 13 16.85 18.07 -9.73
C ASN A 13 16.29 18.84 -10.94
N MET A 14 17.13 19.52 -11.70
CA MET A 14 16.72 20.43 -12.79
C MET A 14 16.48 19.73 -14.14
N TYR A 15 16.87 18.45 -14.33
CA TYR A 15 16.94 17.88 -15.68
C TYR A 15 16.33 16.49 -15.92
N ALA A 16 15.70 15.83 -14.95
CA ALA A 16 15.39 14.41 -15.14
C ALA A 16 13.91 14.04 -14.96
N THR A 17 13.34 13.41 -15.98
CA THR A 17 12.23 12.46 -15.81
C THR A 17 12.72 11.25 -15.00
N LYS A 18 11.82 10.55 -14.29
CA LYS A 18 12.16 9.41 -13.40
C LYS A 18 13.09 8.36 -14.05
N SER A 19 12.88 8.08 -15.34
CA SER A 19 13.70 7.14 -16.14
C SER A 19 15.09 7.70 -16.47
N ASP A 20 15.16 8.98 -16.79
CA ASP A 20 16.41 9.64 -17.17
C ASP A 20 17.30 9.87 -15.95
N TRP A 21 16.69 10.11 -14.77
CA TRP A 21 17.42 10.26 -13.52
C TRP A 21 18.14 8.97 -13.10
N VAL A 22 17.48 7.81 -13.17
CA VAL A 22 18.10 6.51 -12.87
C VAL A 22 19.24 6.22 -13.84
N LYS A 23 19.01 6.39 -15.15
CA LYS A 23 20.06 6.19 -16.18
C LYS A 23 21.23 7.14 -16.00
N TYR A 24 20.95 8.38 -15.62
CA TYR A 24 21.95 9.40 -15.40
C TYR A 24 22.80 9.10 -14.14
N GLN A 25 22.22 8.60 -13.07
CA GLN A 25 22.95 8.19 -11.87
C GLN A 25 23.86 6.99 -12.16
N PHE A 26 23.35 5.97 -12.87
CA PHE A 26 24.16 4.84 -13.30
C PHE A 26 25.31 5.28 -14.23
N GLY A 27 25.03 6.17 -15.16
CA GLY A 27 26.06 6.73 -16.05
C GLY A 27 27.18 7.47 -15.28
N LYS A 28 26.84 8.20 -14.22
CA LYS A 28 27.83 8.96 -13.44
C LYS A 28 28.63 8.12 -12.46
N VAL A 29 28.04 7.08 -11.86
CA VAL A 29 28.80 6.11 -11.08
C VAL A 29 29.90 5.50 -11.97
N HIS A 30 29.58 5.14 -13.21
CA HIS A 30 30.57 4.62 -14.16
C HIS A 30 31.61 5.66 -14.56
N ILE A 31 31.22 6.92 -14.75
CA ILE A 31 32.17 8.01 -15.08
C ILE A 31 33.08 8.33 -13.89
N ILE A 32 32.54 8.39 -12.68
CA ILE A 32 33.34 8.62 -11.46
C ILE A 32 34.29 7.44 -11.24
N PHE A 33 33.82 6.21 -11.41
CA PHE A 33 34.66 5.00 -11.33
C PHE A 33 35.74 4.98 -12.42
N ALA A 34 35.40 5.37 -13.65
CA ALA A 34 36.36 5.49 -14.74
C ALA A 34 37.41 6.61 -14.49
N ILE A 35 36.99 7.75 -13.93
CA ILE A 35 37.90 8.85 -13.55
C ILE A 35 38.81 8.43 -12.41
N ILE A 36 38.30 7.76 -11.36
CA ILE A 36 39.09 7.25 -10.24
C ILE A 36 40.07 6.19 -10.74
N THR A 37 39.61 5.28 -11.61
CA THR A 37 40.45 4.24 -12.20
C THR A 37 41.52 4.87 -13.11
N ALA A 38 41.18 5.85 -13.94
CA ALA A 38 42.11 6.55 -14.80
C ALA A 38 43.12 7.41 -14.00
N LEU A 39 42.68 8.05 -12.91
CA LEU A 39 43.58 8.76 -11.99
C LEU A 39 44.50 7.79 -11.24
N ALA A 40 43.99 6.65 -10.77
CA ALA A 40 44.78 5.62 -10.12
C ALA A 40 45.79 4.99 -11.11
N PHE A 41 45.40 4.69 -12.35
CA PHE A 41 46.32 4.19 -13.40
C PHE A 41 47.30 5.27 -13.86
N GLY A 42 46.87 6.50 -14.11
CA GLY A 42 47.74 7.59 -14.47
C GLY A 42 48.78 7.92 -13.38
N PHE A 43 48.37 7.77 -12.12
CA PHE A 43 49.24 7.93 -10.97
C PHE A 43 50.26 6.81 -10.83
N VAL A 44 49.84 5.54 -11.03
CA VAL A 44 50.74 4.36 -10.97
C VAL A 44 51.75 4.38 -12.12
N PHE A 45 51.37 4.75 -13.34
CA PHE A 45 52.28 4.86 -14.48
C PHE A 45 53.13 6.11 -14.49
N GLY A 46 52.61 7.24 -13.98
CA GLY A 46 53.41 8.50 -13.81
C GLY A 46 54.50 8.37 -12.75
N MET A 47 54.23 7.61 -11.69
CA MET A 47 55.21 7.42 -10.60
C MET A 47 56.42 6.56 -11.01
N ASP A 48 56.30 5.65 -11.97
CA ASP A 48 57.41 4.76 -12.38
C ASP A 48 58.46 5.50 -13.20
N THR A 49 58.09 6.60 -13.86
CA THR A 49 59.02 7.40 -14.69
C THR A 49 59.78 8.47 -13.91
N GLU A 50 59.23 8.98 -12.79
CA GLU A 50 59.83 10.06 -12.00
C GLU A 50 60.57 9.55 -10.74
N ARG A 51 60.42 8.29 -10.34
CA ARG A 51 61.00 7.71 -9.12
C ARG A 51 62.51 7.78 -9.01
N GLN A 52 63.22 8.04 -10.11
CA GLN A 52 64.70 8.03 -10.13
C GLN A 52 65.34 9.43 -9.88
N THR A 53 64.56 10.50 -9.78
CA THR A 53 65.10 11.86 -9.75
C THR A 53 64.58 12.80 -8.68
N ILE A 54 63.68 12.40 -7.80
CA ILE A 54 63.07 13.26 -6.77
C ILE A 54 63.80 13.10 -5.43
N PRO A 55 64.26 14.18 -4.78
CA PRO A 55 64.83 14.12 -3.44
C PRO A 55 63.83 13.56 -2.41
N GLU A 56 64.30 12.80 -1.41
CA GLU A 56 63.48 12.08 -0.42
C GLU A 56 62.44 12.99 0.28
N LEU A 57 62.72 14.25 0.49
CA LEU A 57 61.79 15.22 1.07
C LEU A 57 60.56 15.53 0.18
N LEU A 58 60.76 15.62 -1.14
CA LEU A 58 59.69 15.80 -2.11
C LEU A 58 58.83 14.54 -2.26
N GLN A 59 59.45 13.37 -2.11
CA GLN A 59 58.74 12.09 -2.13
C GLN A 59 57.83 11.96 -0.91
N ALA A 60 58.29 12.31 0.28
CA ALA A 60 57.46 12.24 1.49
C ALA A 60 56.27 13.23 1.45
N GLU A 61 56.46 14.41 0.88
CA GLU A 61 55.39 15.40 0.71
C GLU A 61 54.37 14.97 -0.37
N HIS A 62 54.86 14.33 -1.43
CA HIS A 62 54.03 13.75 -2.47
C HIS A 62 53.19 12.58 -1.94
N ASP A 63 53.81 11.63 -1.21
CA ASP A 63 53.12 10.47 -0.62
C ASP A 63 52.05 10.90 0.40
N LYS A 64 52.33 11.98 1.16
CA LYS A 64 51.35 12.60 2.06
C LYS A 64 50.17 13.19 1.30
N THR A 65 50.40 13.94 0.24
CA THR A 65 49.34 14.55 -0.59
C THR A 65 48.50 13.49 -1.28
N VAL A 66 49.12 12.39 -1.74
CA VAL A 66 48.41 11.24 -2.33
C VAL A 66 47.53 10.55 -1.30
N SER A 67 48.06 10.36 -0.08
CA SER A 67 47.31 9.71 1.00
C SER A 67 46.09 10.55 1.43
N GLU A 68 46.30 11.86 1.61
CA GLU A 68 45.22 12.81 1.96
C GLU A 68 44.15 12.88 0.85
N THR A 69 44.58 12.87 -0.41
CA THR A 69 43.67 12.88 -1.56
C THR A 69 42.90 11.58 -1.66
N ALA A 70 43.55 10.42 -1.46
CA ALA A 70 42.88 9.12 -1.46
C ALA A 70 41.88 9.00 -0.31
N LEU A 71 42.20 9.50 0.88
CA LEU A 71 41.31 9.55 2.02
C LEU A 71 40.08 10.42 1.72
N TYR A 72 40.28 11.60 1.15
CA TYR A 72 39.20 12.52 0.76
C TYR A 72 38.24 11.88 -0.26
N TYR A 73 38.78 11.17 -1.25
CA TYR A 73 37.94 10.47 -2.23
C TYR A 73 37.25 9.24 -1.63
N SER A 74 37.88 8.53 -0.69
CA SER A 74 37.26 7.42 0.04
C SER A 74 36.04 7.89 0.83
N ASP A 75 36.16 8.95 1.60
CA ASP A 75 35.07 9.53 2.38
C ASP A 75 33.93 10.03 1.48
N ALA A 76 34.27 10.66 0.35
CA ALA A 76 33.29 11.12 -0.63
C ALA A 76 32.57 9.96 -1.32
N ILE A 77 33.26 8.84 -1.58
CA ILE A 77 32.68 7.63 -2.15
C ILE A 77 31.74 6.96 -1.14
N GLU A 78 32.13 6.88 0.13
CA GLU A 78 31.32 6.31 1.20
C GLU A 78 30.02 7.12 1.38
N GLU A 79 30.12 8.46 1.52
CA GLU A 79 28.97 9.36 1.59
C GLU A 79 28.06 9.22 0.36
N TYR A 80 28.64 9.12 -0.83
CA TYR A 80 27.87 8.95 -2.07
C TYR A 80 27.20 7.58 -2.17
N THR A 81 27.85 6.55 -1.66
CA THR A 81 27.32 5.17 -1.62
C THR A 81 26.16 5.08 -0.64
N GLU A 82 26.24 5.73 0.52
CA GLU A 82 25.14 5.82 1.48
C GLU A 82 23.94 6.54 0.86
N ILE A 83 24.15 7.66 0.20
CA ILE A 83 23.12 8.40 -0.53
C ILE A 83 22.47 7.53 -1.60
N LEU A 84 23.26 6.82 -2.42
CA LEU A 84 22.74 5.93 -3.45
C LEU A 84 21.97 4.75 -2.87
N HIS A 85 22.45 4.16 -1.79
CA HIS A 85 21.76 3.06 -1.12
C HIS A 85 20.41 3.52 -0.57
N HIS A 86 20.39 4.68 0.05
CA HIS A 86 19.19 5.31 0.56
C HIS A 86 18.18 5.58 -0.57
N TYR A 87 18.61 6.24 -1.66
CA TYR A 87 17.76 6.51 -2.83
C TYR A 87 17.32 5.24 -3.57
N SER A 88 18.14 4.21 -3.63
CA SER A 88 17.75 2.94 -4.26
C SER A 88 16.63 2.24 -3.49
N GLY A 89 16.65 2.34 -2.17
CA GLY A 89 15.57 1.89 -1.31
C GLY A 89 14.24 2.63 -1.61
N TYR A 90 14.28 3.95 -1.81
CA TYR A 90 13.13 4.76 -2.22
C TYR A 90 12.58 4.35 -3.57
N ILE A 91 13.44 4.26 -4.58
CA ILE A 91 13.06 3.93 -5.95
C ILE A 91 12.46 2.53 -5.99
N SER A 92 13.07 1.57 -5.30
CA SER A 92 12.56 0.22 -5.18
C SER A 92 11.20 0.20 -4.51
N SER A 93 11.02 0.93 -3.41
CA SER A 93 9.77 1.03 -2.68
C SER A 93 8.68 1.75 -3.47
N ALA A 94 8.98 2.88 -4.08
CA ALA A 94 8.04 3.64 -4.90
C ALA A 94 7.63 2.90 -6.18
N ASN A 95 8.52 2.07 -6.75
CA ASN A 95 8.24 1.27 -7.93
C ASN A 95 7.57 -0.07 -7.62
N SER A 96 7.79 -0.64 -6.42
CA SER A 96 7.27 -1.95 -6.04
C SER A 96 5.79 -1.91 -5.65
N VAL A 97 5.27 -0.74 -5.29
CA VAL A 97 3.88 -0.59 -4.90
C VAL A 97 3.08 -0.07 -6.08
N GLU A 98 2.62 -0.97 -6.92
CA GLU A 98 1.60 -0.62 -7.89
C GLU A 98 0.32 -0.22 -7.14
N LYS A 99 -0.16 1.00 -7.38
CA LYS A 99 -1.37 1.60 -6.78
C LYS A 99 -2.60 0.67 -6.82
N LYS A 100 -2.69 -0.19 -7.82
CA LYS A 100 -3.76 -1.18 -7.97
C LYS A 100 -3.82 -2.22 -6.84
N TYR A 101 -2.75 -2.42 -6.08
CA TYR A 101 -2.70 -3.41 -5.01
C TYR A 101 -3.11 -2.88 -3.63
N LEU A 102 -3.33 -1.58 -3.45
CA LEU A 102 -3.74 -1.02 -2.16
C LEU A 102 -5.02 -1.67 -1.61
N ARG A 103 -5.96 -2.01 -2.49
CA ARG A 103 -7.21 -2.68 -2.12
C ARG A 103 -7.02 -4.10 -1.55
N TYR A 104 -5.88 -4.73 -1.83
CA TYR A 104 -5.54 -6.06 -1.29
C TYR A 104 -4.72 -5.98 0.00
N MET A 105 -4.47 -4.79 0.52
CA MET A 105 -3.79 -4.59 1.79
C MET A 105 -4.82 -4.46 2.92
N THR A 106 -4.53 -5.09 4.06
CA THR A 106 -5.35 -4.88 5.26
C THR A 106 -5.21 -3.45 5.77
N LYS A 107 -6.17 -3.00 6.58
CA LYS A 107 -6.12 -1.65 7.17
C LYS A 107 -4.83 -1.40 7.96
N SER A 108 -4.37 -2.40 8.72
CA SER A 108 -3.11 -2.32 9.45
C SER A 108 -1.90 -2.23 8.53
N ALA A 109 -1.88 -2.99 7.44
CA ALA A 109 -0.82 -2.91 6.44
C ALA A 109 -0.79 -1.55 5.73
N LEU A 110 -1.96 -0.94 5.47
CA LEU A 110 -2.04 0.41 4.90
C LEU A 110 -1.50 1.48 5.86
N TYR A 111 -1.75 1.37 7.18
CA TYR A 111 -1.13 2.28 8.16
C TYR A 111 0.38 2.08 8.24
N ALA A 112 0.88 0.86 8.26
CA ALA A 112 2.32 0.58 8.23
C ALA A 112 2.97 1.13 6.95
N GLU A 113 2.24 1.10 5.83
CA GLU A 113 2.71 1.71 4.57
C GLU A 113 2.76 3.24 4.63
N ILE A 114 1.81 3.90 5.32
CA ILE A 114 1.89 5.35 5.59
C ILE A 114 3.16 5.66 6.39
N ASP A 115 3.40 4.92 7.48
CA ASP A 115 4.58 5.13 8.32
C ASP A 115 5.87 4.92 7.50
N ARG A 116 5.90 3.92 6.61
CA ARG A 116 7.03 3.69 5.71
C ARG A 116 7.26 4.86 4.75
N VAL A 117 6.19 5.38 4.13
CA VAL A 117 6.27 6.55 3.24
C VAL A 117 6.73 7.79 4.01
N ASP A 118 6.23 8.00 5.24
CA ASP A 118 6.63 9.14 6.07
C ASP A 118 8.11 9.09 6.45
N ASN A 119 8.63 7.92 6.82
CA ASN A 119 10.05 7.74 7.07
C ASN A 119 10.90 8.07 5.82
N PHE A 120 10.43 7.69 4.65
CA PHE A 120 11.09 8.04 3.40
C PHE A 120 11.06 9.54 3.14
N MET A 121 9.91 10.18 3.27
CA MET A 121 9.76 11.63 3.08
C MET A 121 10.65 12.41 4.05
N GLN A 122 10.72 11.99 5.31
CA GLN A 122 11.61 12.58 6.31
C GLN A 122 13.08 12.53 5.85
N SER A 123 13.52 11.42 5.31
CA SER A 123 14.90 11.31 4.83
C SER A 123 15.17 12.23 3.63
N PHE A 124 14.19 12.45 2.72
CA PHE A 124 14.33 13.47 1.67
C PHE A 124 14.53 14.87 2.25
N GLU A 125 13.79 15.21 3.32
CA GLU A 125 13.91 16.48 4.01
C GLU A 125 15.28 16.62 4.69
N GLU A 126 15.76 15.59 5.38
CA GLU A 126 17.07 15.55 6.02
C GLU A 126 18.21 15.76 5.03
N PHE A 127 18.09 15.23 3.82
CA PHE A 127 19.05 15.44 2.73
C PHE A 127 18.82 16.75 1.96
N GLY A 128 17.81 17.55 2.31
CA GLY A 128 17.47 18.78 1.61
C GLY A 128 16.97 18.55 0.18
N ALA A 129 16.37 17.40 -0.07
CA ALA A 129 15.89 16.95 -1.38
C ALA A 129 14.36 16.98 -1.52
N ALA A 130 13.66 17.76 -0.70
CA ALA A 130 12.20 17.89 -0.74
C ALA A 130 11.66 18.43 -2.08
N GLU A 131 12.48 19.12 -2.88
CA GLU A 131 12.13 19.57 -4.23
C GLU A 131 12.25 18.44 -5.30
N ASN A 132 12.66 17.24 -4.92
CA ASN A 132 12.77 16.11 -5.85
C ASN A 132 11.37 15.68 -6.31
N PRO A 133 11.14 15.44 -7.61
CA PRO A 133 9.84 14.95 -8.12
C PRO A 133 9.32 13.68 -7.41
N LEU A 134 10.21 12.80 -6.93
CA LEU A 134 9.84 11.63 -6.16
C LEU A 134 9.16 11.97 -4.83
N TYR A 135 9.49 13.10 -4.20
CA TYR A 135 8.83 13.55 -2.99
C TYR A 135 7.34 13.81 -3.24
N SER A 136 7.01 14.52 -4.32
CA SER A 136 5.61 14.74 -4.73
C SER A 136 4.90 13.43 -5.11
N GLU A 137 5.59 12.47 -5.71
CA GLU A 137 5.01 11.16 -6.00
C GLU A 137 4.68 10.40 -4.69
N LEU A 138 5.54 10.49 -3.67
CA LEU A 138 5.29 9.89 -2.35
C LEU A 138 4.12 10.55 -1.63
N GLU A 139 3.99 11.89 -1.69
CA GLU A 139 2.84 12.62 -1.15
C GLU A 139 1.53 12.17 -1.82
N ASN A 140 1.52 12.05 -3.14
CA ASN A 140 0.38 11.57 -3.90
C ASN A 140 0.02 10.12 -3.51
N TYR A 141 1.02 9.26 -3.40
CA TYR A 141 0.84 7.87 -2.99
C TYR A 141 0.27 7.78 -1.55
N LYS A 142 0.81 8.54 -0.61
CA LYS A 142 0.27 8.64 0.77
C LYS A 142 -1.19 9.10 0.77
N THR A 143 -1.54 10.05 -0.09
CA THR A 143 -2.91 10.53 -0.25
C THR A 143 -3.83 9.41 -0.77
N GLU A 144 -3.38 8.59 -1.72
CA GLU A 144 -4.14 7.44 -2.21
C GLU A 144 -4.34 6.38 -1.13
N ILE A 145 -3.33 6.10 -0.30
CA ILE A 145 -3.48 5.19 0.85
C ILE A 145 -4.56 5.71 1.81
N LYS A 146 -4.51 7.00 2.17
CA LYS A 146 -5.51 7.62 3.04
C LYS A 146 -6.92 7.55 2.44
N ASN A 147 -7.06 7.78 1.13
CA ASN A 147 -8.32 7.65 0.41
C ASN A 147 -8.82 6.20 0.40
N THR A 148 -7.92 5.22 0.25
CA THR A 148 -8.26 3.80 0.33
C THR A 148 -8.78 3.44 1.72
N ILE A 149 -8.14 3.93 2.78
CA ILE A 149 -8.59 3.72 4.16
C ILE A 149 -9.95 4.38 4.39
N SER A 150 -10.11 5.64 4.00
CA SER A 150 -11.35 6.41 4.24
C SER A 150 -12.55 5.88 3.45
N SER A 151 -12.33 5.39 2.23
CA SER A 151 -13.36 4.76 1.41
C SER A 151 -13.70 3.33 1.84
N GLY A 152 -12.92 2.74 2.75
CA GLY A 152 -13.06 1.34 3.16
C GLY A 152 -12.71 0.31 2.09
N ARG A 153 -12.05 0.72 1.00
CA ARG A 153 -11.63 -0.16 -0.10
C ARG A 153 -10.28 -0.82 0.18
N TYR A 154 -10.19 -1.55 1.28
CA TYR A 154 -9.02 -2.33 1.68
C TYR A 154 -9.44 -3.76 2.01
N LEU A 155 -8.51 -4.69 1.95
CA LEU A 155 -8.75 -6.07 2.32
C LEU A 155 -9.19 -6.16 3.78
N TYR A 156 -10.36 -6.74 3.99
CA TYR A 156 -10.82 -7.07 5.32
C TYR A 156 -10.12 -8.36 5.77
N PRO A 157 -9.48 -8.39 6.96
CA PRO A 157 -8.93 -9.65 7.48
C PRO A 157 -10.10 -10.56 7.87
N TYR A 158 -10.33 -11.59 7.10
CA TYR A 158 -11.38 -12.59 7.34
C TYR A 158 -10.76 -13.97 7.51
N THR A 159 -11.44 -14.81 8.26
CA THR A 159 -11.14 -16.23 8.38
C THR A 159 -11.88 -17.03 7.31
N ASP A 160 -11.46 -18.29 7.09
CA ASP A 160 -12.23 -19.21 6.23
C ASP A 160 -13.65 -19.35 6.74
N TRP A 161 -13.86 -19.33 8.06
CA TRP A 161 -15.17 -19.39 8.66
C TRP A 161 -16.03 -18.14 8.40
N ASP A 162 -15.45 -16.94 8.42
CA ASP A 162 -16.18 -15.73 8.02
C ASP A 162 -16.61 -15.79 6.56
N TYR A 163 -15.79 -16.35 5.68
CA TYR A 163 -16.12 -16.55 4.28
C TYR A 163 -17.31 -17.51 4.10
N GLU A 164 -17.27 -18.64 4.80
CA GLU A 164 -18.34 -19.63 4.80
C GLU A 164 -19.66 -19.04 5.35
N MET A 165 -19.58 -18.33 6.47
CA MET A 165 -20.75 -17.71 7.10
C MET A 165 -21.34 -16.57 6.27
N LEU A 166 -20.51 -15.79 5.60
CA LEU A 166 -21.02 -14.75 4.70
C LEU A 166 -21.73 -15.37 3.48
N ALA A 167 -21.14 -16.39 2.87
CA ALA A 167 -21.77 -17.11 1.76
C ALA A 167 -23.10 -17.76 2.18
N PHE A 168 -23.15 -18.33 3.38
CA PHE A 168 -24.35 -18.90 3.97
C PHE A 168 -25.45 -17.84 4.20
N CYS A 169 -25.09 -16.67 4.73
CA CYS A 169 -26.01 -15.56 4.92
C CYS A 169 -26.56 -15.05 3.57
N ILE A 170 -25.68 -14.83 2.59
CA ILE A 170 -26.08 -14.43 1.23
C ILE A 170 -27.03 -15.47 0.61
N TRP A 171 -26.78 -16.76 0.85
CA TRP A 171 -27.64 -17.81 0.35
C TRP A 171 -29.05 -17.74 0.93
N HIS A 172 -29.17 -17.51 2.24
CA HIS A 172 -30.50 -17.40 2.87
C HIS A 172 -31.27 -16.18 2.39
N GLU A 173 -30.60 -15.06 2.22
CA GLU A 173 -31.23 -13.77 1.91
C GLU A 173 -31.43 -13.56 0.39
N ALA A 174 -30.53 -14.08 -0.43
CA ALA A 174 -30.45 -13.79 -1.86
C ALA A 174 -29.98 -15.01 -2.69
N GLY A 175 -30.23 -16.26 -2.23
CA GLY A 175 -29.66 -17.45 -2.82
C GLY A 175 -30.31 -17.90 -4.13
N SER A 176 -31.51 -17.41 -4.48
CA SER A 176 -32.22 -17.80 -5.69
C SER A 176 -31.44 -17.48 -6.97
N SER A 177 -31.54 -18.32 -7.96
CA SER A 177 -30.80 -18.20 -9.23
C SER A 177 -31.17 -16.97 -10.07
N PHE A 178 -32.40 -16.45 -9.89
CA PHE A 178 -32.86 -15.22 -10.55
C PHE A 178 -32.40 -13.94 -9.88
N ILE A 179 -31.85 -14.01 -8.65
CA ILE A 179 -31.29 -12.84 -7.96
C ILE A 179 -29.91 -12.53 -8.54
N SER A 180 -29.69 -11.25 -8.87
CA SER A 180 -28.46 -10.78 -9.51
C SER A 180 -27.23 -10.90 -8.60
N MET A 181 -26.06 -10.97 -9.20
CA MET A 181 -24.79 -10.94 -8.46
C MET A 181 -24.63 -9.63 -7.68
N GLU A 182 -25.09 -8.51 -8.25
CA GLU A 182 -25.04 -7.19 -7.62
C GLU A 182 -25.84 -7.17 -6.30
N GLU A 183 -27.07 -7.68 -6.32
CA GLU A 183 -27.90 -7.78 -5.11
C GLU A 183 -27.27 -8.73 -4.07
N LYS A 184 -26.74 -9.89 -4.50
CA LYS A 184 -26.00 -10.79 -3.60
C LYS A 184 -24.83 -10.09 -2.90
N MET A 185 -24.10 -9.27 -3.64
CA MET A 185 -22.99 -8.49 -3.08
C MET A 185 -23.48 -7.38 -2.15
N ASP A 186 -24.58 -6.70 -2.46
CA ASP A 186 -25.17 -5.69 -1.57
C ASP A 186 -25.62 -6.30 -0.25
N VAL A 187 -26.26 -7.48 -0.28
CA VAL A 187 -26.58 -8.26 0.92
C VAL A 187 -25.33 -8.54 1.75
N GLY A 188 -24.28 -9.03 1.10
CA GLY A 188 -22.99 -9.26 1.76
C GLY A 188 -22.39 -7.99 2.35
N CYS A 189 -22.50 -6.85 1.66
CA CYS A 189 -22.05 -5.56 2.16
C CYS A 189 -22.81 -5.10 3.42
N VAL A 190 -24.12 -5.35 3.49
CA VAL A 190 -24.91 -5.05 4.69
C VAL A 190 -24.40 -5.83 5.89
N VAL A 191 -24.15 -7.14 5.74
CA VAL A 191 -23.61 -8.00 6.80
C VAL A 191 -22.23 -7.50 7.26
N LEU A 192 -21.35 -7.24 6.31
CA LEU A 192 -20.00 -6.77 6.60
C LEU A 192 -19.99 -5.38 7.25
N ASN A 193 -20.87 -4.46 6.82
CA ASN A 193 -21.00 -3.15 7.45
C ASN A 193 -21.50 -3.26 8.90
N ARG A 194 -22.44 -4.16 9.18
CA ARG A 194 -22.89 -4.46 10.56
C ARG A 194 -21.74 -4.99 11.41
N GLN A 195 -20.93 -5.91 10.88
CA GLN A 195 -19.74 -6.41 11.56
C GLN A 195 -18.76 -5.28 11.87
N LEU A 196 -18.43 -4.46 10.88
CA LEU A 196 -17.47 -3.36 11.02
C LEU A 196 -17.86 -2.27 12.03
N GLN A 197 -19.14 -2.17 12.37
CA GLN A 197 -19.61 -1.22 13.39
C GLN A 197 -19.97 -1.86 14.73
N GLY A 198 -19.80 -3.16 14.90
CA GLY A 198 -20.12 -3.87 16.14
C GLY A 198 -21.60 -4.27 16.29
N GLY A 199 -22.22 -4.68 15.19
CA GLY A 199 -23.64 -5.02 15.12
C GLY A 199 -24.55 -3.80 14.96
N ILE A 200 -25.86 -4.00 14.84
CA ILE A 200 -26.85 -2.90 14.78
C ILE A 200 -26.83 -2.07 16.06
N GLY A 201 -26.64 -2.71 17.21
CA GLY A 201 -26.53 -2.03 18.50
C GLY A 201 -25.23 -1.34 18.74
N LYS A 202 -24.21 -1.48 17.87
CA LYS A 202 -22.87 -0.90 17.99
C LYS A 202 -22.17 -1.26 19.33
N GLN A 203 -22.47 -2.42 19.90
CA GLN A 203 -22.01 -2.82 21.23
C GLN A 203 -21.03 -3.99 21.22
N MET A 204 -20.95 -4.71 20.09
CA MET A 204 -20.02 -5.84 19.96
C MET A 204 -18.60 -5.34 19.69
N ILE A 205 -17.62 -5.94 20.33
CA ILE A 205 -16.20 -5.67 20.11
C ILE A 205 -15.67 -6.75 19.18
N ASP A 206 -15.19 -6.36 18.00
CA ASP A 206 -14.63 -7.24 16.96
C ASP A 206 -15.48 -8.51 16.68
N PRO A 207 -16.80 -8.38 16.40
CA PRO A 207 -17.65 -9.54 16.16
C PRO A 207 -17.24 -10.28 14.89
N SER A 208 -17.35 -11.60 14.89
CA SER A 208 -17.29 -12.41 13.67
C SER A 208 -18.54 -12.23 12.81
N ILE A 209 -18.53 -12.71 11.56
CA ILE A 209 -19.72 -12.77 10.71
C ILE A 209 -20.81 -13.64 11.38
N GLU A 210 -20.41 -14.73 12.03
CA GLU A 210 -21.33 -15.60 12.76
C GLU A 210 -22.02 -14.85 13.93
N ASP A 211 -21.30 -13.99 14.65
CA ASP A 211 -21.88 -13.18 15.72
C ASP A 211 -22.94 -12.22 15.19
N ILE A 212 -22.70 -11.62 14.01
CA ILE A 212 -23.69 -10.77 13.34
C ILE A 212 -24.94 -11.54 12.92
N ILE A 213 -24.77 -12.74 12.38
CA ILE A 213 -25.90 -13.61 12.02
C ILE A 213 -26.71 -14.04 13.27
N ASN A 214 -26.05 -14.18 14.40
CA ASN A 214 -26.67 -14.55 15.66
C ASN A 214 -27.13 -13.34 16.52
N GLU A 215 -26.92 -12.12 16.03
CA GLU A 215 -27.32 -10.90 16.74
C GLU A 215 -28.82 -10.92 17.08
N GLY A 216 -29.15 -10.60 18.34
CA GLY A 216 -30.51 -10.54 18.82
C GLY A 216 -31.15 -11.87 19.25
N LYS A 217 -30.58 -13.04 18.91
CA LYS A 217 -31.15 -14.35 19.24
C LYS A 217 -31.22 -14.64 20.75
N ASN A 218 -30.42 -13.96 21.55
CA ASN A 218 -30.40 -14.08 23.01
C ASN A 218 -31.17 -12.98 23.73
N GLY A 219 -32.17 -12.34 23.08
CA GLY A 219 -33.05 -11.37 23.74
C GLY A 219 -33.07 -9.97 23.13
N GLY A 220 -32.70 -9.82 21.87
CA GLY A 220 -32.77 -8.58 21.11
C GLY A 220 -33.68 -8.69 19.88
N ILE A 221 -33.46 -7.77 18.93
CA ILE A 221 -34.13 -7.79 17.62
C ILE A 221 -33.34 -8.74 16.71
N VAL A 222 -33.97 -9.89 16.37
CA VAL A 222 -33.36 -10.86 15.46
C VAL A 222 -33.36 -10.31 14.03
N GLN A 223 -32.17 -10.18 13.44
CA GLN A 223 -32.01 -9.71 12.07
C GLN A 223 -32.03 -10.86 11.08
N TYR A 224 -31.46 -12.01 11.45
CA TYR A 224 -31.35 -13.21 10.63
C TYR A 224 -32.05 -14.37 11.35
N PRO A 225 -33.23 -14.79 10.87
CA PRO A 225 -34.09 -15.76 11.60
C PRO A 225 -33.62 -17.21 11.54
N TYR A 226 -32.60 -17.53 10.75
CA TYR A 226 -32.04 -18.86 10.58
C TYR A 226 -30.88 -19.15 11.57
N SER A 227 -30.58 -20.43 11.77
CA SER A 227 -29.50 -20.88 12.64
C SER A 227 -28.21 -21.14 11.85
N THR A 228 -27.05 -20.66 12.35
CA THR A 228 -25.74 -20.98 11.75
C THR A 228 -25.46 -22.50 11.75
N SER A 229 -26.10 -23.28 12.63
CA SER A 229 -26.00 -24.75 12.60
C SER A 229 -26.59 -25.40 11.37
N GLU A 230 -27.51 -24.73 10.66
CA GLU A 230 -28.08 -25.20 9.40
C GLU A 230 -27.06 -25.28 8.26
N TYR A 231 -25.95 -24.53 8.37
CA TYR A 231 -24.85 -24.55 7.42
C TYR A 231 -24.39 -25.96 7.04
N TYR A 232 -24.31 -26.85 8.02
CA TYR A 232 -23.84 -28.23 7.81
C TYR A 232 -24.84 -29.15 7.06
N SER A 233 -26.08 -28.70 6.86
CA SER A 233 -27.14 -29.46 6.23
C SER A 233 -27.57 -28.97 4.84
N VAL A 234 -26.94 -27.87 4.38
CA VAL A 234 -27.33 -27.22 3.12
C VAL A 234 -26.21 -27.25 2.09
N THR A 235 -26.57 -27.03 0.84
CA THR A 235 -25.60 -26.82 -0.26
C THR A 235 -25.72 -25.38 -0.73
N ILE A 236 -24.68 -24.59 -0.49
CA ILE A 236 -24.62 -23.19 -0.88
C ILE A 236 -24.20 -23.10 -2.35
N PRO A 237 -24.92 -22.36 -3.20
CA PRO A 237 -24.55 -22.16 -4.59
C PRO A 237 -23.23 -21.41 -4.73
N GLU A 238 -22.44 -21.75 -5.75
CA GLU A 238 -21.13 -21.07 -6.07
C GLU A 238 -21.28 -19.55 -6.21
N ALA A 239 -22.39 -19.07 -6.77
CA ALA A 239 -22.65 -17.63 -6.89
C ALA A 239 -22.69 -16.90 -5.54
N CYS A 240 -23.07 -17.59 -4.44
CA CYS A 240 -23.05 -16.98 -3.10
C CYS A 240 -21.63 -16.92 -2.53
N TYR A 241 -20.82 -17.94 -2.78
CA TYR A 241 -19.40 -17.93 -2.47
C TYR A 241 -18.64 -16.86 -3.24
N GLU A 242 -18.90 -16.72 -4.53
CA GLU A 242 -18.31 -15.68 -5.36
C GLU A 242 -18.70 -14.28 -4.87
N ALA A 243 -19.96 -14.06 -4.49
CA ALA A 243 -20.41 -12.80 -3.92
C ALA A 243 -19.69 -12.50 -2.58
N ALA A 244 -19.61 -13.49 -1.69
CA ALA A 244 -18.94 -13.38 -0.40
C ALA A 244 -17.46 -13.02 -0.58
N ARG A 245 -16.74 -13.73 -1.47
CA ARG A 245 -15.34 -13.44 -1.80
C ARG A 245 -15.16 -12.00 -2.25
N ARG A 246 -15.94 -11.53 -3.22
CA ARG A 246 -15.85 -10.18 -3.78
C ARG A 246 -16.13 -9.08 -2.75
N VAL A 247 -17.04 -9.33 -1.82
CA VAL A 247 -17.34 -8.41 -0.71
C VAL A 247 -16.18 -8.37 0.30
N LEU A 248 -15.66 -9.52 0.71
CA LEU A 248 -14.56 -9.61 1.67
C LEU A 248 -13.24 -9.05 1.09
N GLU A 249 -12.99 -9.27 -0.21
CA GLU A 249 -11.87 -8.69 -0.94
C GLU A 249 -12.07 -7.20 -1.29
N ARG A 250 -13.21 -6.63 -0.91
CA ARG A 250 -13.53 -5.21 -1.12
C ARG A 250 -13.56 -4.79 -2.59
N GLU A 251 -13.90 -5.71 -3.50
CA GLU A 251 -14.20 -5.37 -4.90
C GLU A 251 -15.43 -4.46 -4.98
N VAL A 252 -16.40 -4.70 -4.09
CA VAL A 252 -17.60 -3.87 -3.91
C VAL A 252 -17.64 -3.35 -2.48
N VAL A 253 -17.99 -2.09 -2.32
CA VAL A 253 -18.08 -1.42 -1.03
C VAL A 253 -19.35 -0.57 -1.02
N ALA A 254 -20.31 -0.94 -0.20
CA ALA A 254 -21.42 -0.06 0.14
C ALA A 254 -20.98 0.98 1.20
N PRO A 255 -21.58 2.18 1.23
CA PRO A 255 -21.38 3.13 2.32
C PRO A 255 -21.58 2.48 3.68
N ARG A 256 -20.77 2.84 4.68
CA ARG A 256 -20.73 2.15 5.99
C ARG A 256 -22.04 2.18 6.77
N ASN A 257 -22.87 3.18 6.51
CA ASN A 257 -24.20 3.33 7.10
C ASN A 257 -25.32 2.63 6.31
N VAL A 258 -24.99 1.85 5.28
CA VAL A 258 -25.93 0.93 4.62
C VAL A 258 -25.99 -0.36 5.45
N LEU A 259 -27.05 -0.48 6.24
CA LEU A 259 -27.17 -1.49 7.30
C LEU A 259 -28.44 -2.32 7.24
N TYR A 260 -29.43 -1.92 6.44
CA TYR A 260 -30.72 -2.59 6.41
C TYR A 260 -31.00 -3.22 5.05
N GLN A 261 -31.66 -4.36 5.11
CA GLN A 261 -32.19 -5.09 3.98
C GLN A 261 -33.59 -5.61 4.37
N ALA A 262 -34.57 -5.31 3.55
CA ALA A 262 -35.96 -5.76 3.78
C ALA A 262 -36.77 -5.70 2.49
N THR A 263 -37.99 -6.29 2.54
CA THR A 263 -39.00 -6.17 1.47
C THR A 263 -39.79 -4.85 1.54
N PHE A 264 -39.44 -3.96 2.43
CA PHE A 264 -39.98 -2.61 2.54
C PHE A 264 -38.86 -1.63 2.95
N PRO A 265 -38.95 -0.32 2.59
CA PRO A 265 -37.93 0.65 2.95
C PRO A 265 -37.80 0.84 4.47
N GLN A 266 -36.60 0.69 5.02
CA GLN A 266 -36.24 0.90 6.42
C GLN A 266 -35.37 2.14 6.60
N GLY A 267 -35.63 3.20 5.87
CA GLY A 267 -34.85 4.42 5.82
C GLY A 267 -34.68 4.92 4.40
N GLU A 268 -33.66 5.74 4.16
CA GLU A 268 -33.29 6.17 2.82
C GLU A 268 -32.79 4.98 2.01
N VAL A 269 -33.29 4.82 0.78
CA VAL A 269 -32.97 3.69 -0.08
C VAL A 269 -31.63 3.93 -0.75
N TYR A 270 -30.68 3.01 -0.56
CA TYR A 270 -29.42 2.95 -1.29
C TYR A 270 -29.60 2.29 -2.65
N HIS A 271 -30.11 1.02 -2.66
CA HIS A 271 -30.48 0.30 -3.85
C HIS A 271 -31.85 -0.40 -3.68
N SER A 272 -32.51 -0.73 -4.78
CA SER A 272 -33.73 -1.51 -4.77
C SER A 272 -33.76 -2.47 -5.96
N TYR A 273 -34.23 -3.70 -5.72
CA TYR A 273 -34.27 -4.79 -6.68
C TYR A 273 -35.69 -5.36 -6.74
N TYR A 274 -36.36 -5.18 -7.88
CA TYR A 274 -37.68 -5.77 -8.09
C TYR A 274 -37.57 -7.19 -8.64
N HIS A 275 -38.29 -8.14 -8.03
CA HIS A 275 -38.30 -9.54 -8.40
C HIS A 275 -39.66 -9.93 -8.96
N PRO A 276 -39.82 -9.99 -10.29
CA PRO A 276 -41.08 -10.42 -10.92
C PRO A 276 -41.56 -11.79 -10.46
N GLU A 277 -40.63 -12.71 -10.22
CA GLU A 277 -40.88 -14.11 -9.79
C GLU A 277 -41.50 -14.18 -8.38
N LEU A 278 -41.18 -13.20 -7.52
CA LEU A 278 -41.67 -13.12 -6.13
C LEU A 278 -42.78 -12.09 -5.98
N GLY A 279 -42.94 -11.17 -6.95
CA GLY A 279 -43.88 -10.06 -6.87
C GLY A 279 -43.53 -9.03 -5.78
N ASN A 280 -42.27 -8.95 -5.34
CA ASN A 280 -41.81 -8.06 -4.31
C ASN A 280 -40.53 -7.28 -4.73
N THR A 281 -40.12 -6.35 -3.87
CA THR A 281 -38.90 -5.60 -4.05
C THR A 281 -38.04 -5.77 -2.80
N THR A 282 -36.76 -6.07 -2.99
CA THR A 282 -35.74 -5.96 -1.93
C THR A 282 -35.21 -4.53 -1.90
N TYR A 283 -35.17 -3.93 -0.73
CA TYR A 283 -34.60 -2.61 -0.47
C TYR A 283 -33.34 -2.75 0.37
N ILE A 284 -32.27 -2.13 -0.07
CA ILE A 284 -31.03 -1.94 0.67
C ILE A 284 -31.01 -0.49 1.13
N CYS A 285 -30.93 -0.25 2.44
CA CYS A 285 -31.17 1.05 3.02
C CYS A 285 -30.05 1.51 3.95
N TYR A 286 -29.94 2.82 4.04
CA TYR A 286 -29.14 3.49 5.07
C TYR A 286 -29.78 3.37 6.46
N GLU A 287 -28.92 3.49 7.49
CA GLU A 287 -29.34 3.70 8.89
C GLU A 287 -30.02 5.06 9.08
#